data_ebb28413e0cfd5cd476ef1f63337042a
#
_entry.id   ebb28413e0cfd5cd476ef1f63337042a
#
_cell.length_a   1.000
_cell.length_b   1.000
_cell.length_c   1.000
_cell.angle_alpha   90.00
_cell.angle_beta   90.00
_cell.angle_gamma   90.00
#
_symmetry.space_group_name_H-M   'P 1'
#
loop_
_entity.id
_entity.type
_entity.pdbx_description
1 polymer ?
#
loop_
_entity_poly.entity_id
_entity_poly.type
_entity_poly.pdbx_seq_one_letter_code
_entity_poly.pdbx_strand_id
1 'polypeptide(L)'
;MIDKYYNGVIEQVVSGIGNVEHNSILVRYSNDFSIWDLESVNHYKDQSDIFFTCHEFSYNKIAEAYEPYLGLIRQMFHRYCSGTLEEFMEECDVYKLQRPVFESYFENGFCERTEQILIDEVEYEQERMRNSIVTMLQKLSEIRPVVIVLNRFQLASKSTMQLTNRLLQTKNKNIGIVLGVNDVQSIPEFAHEEWDAICESMDDRNMVYHIGNAGRNMEPDVMDYYSDYESDDGYRKLNNLVYFLDFDQADHHLSKIERRIKFDNFTISEKKHYQLLLLQIMVSVLQRDIAKALESCEDLEKLQDQEKEGAFYYNFWMATSYMYLGKLEE
;
A
#
# COMPACT_ATOMS: atom_id res chain seq x y z
N MET A 1 -10.18 28.22 7.22
CA MET A 1 -10.28 27.82 8.66
C MET A 1 -9.60 26.45 8.85
N ILE A 2 -9.88 25.45 8.00
CA ILE A 2 -9.24 24.12 8.03
C ILE A 2 -7.72 24.25 7.99
N ASP A 3 -7.18 25.04 7.04
CA ASP A 3 -5.75 25.22 6.84
C ASP A 3 -5.01 25.66 8.10
N LYS A 4 -5.59 26.61 8.85
CA LYS A 4 -4.97 27.11 10.09
C LYS A 4 -4.89 26.02 11.17
N TYR A 5 -5.93 25.20 11.31
CA TYR A 5 -5.94 24.12 12.29
C TYR A 5 -4.99 22.99 11.86
N TYR A 6 -4.99 22.63 10.58
CA TYR A 6 -4.14 21.56 10.09
C TYR A 6 -2.65 21.95 10.15
N ASN A 7 -2.33 23.21 9.82
CA ASN A 7 -0.97 23.74 10.01
C ASN A 7 -0.53 23.62 11.48
N GLY A 8 -1.39 24.00 12.43
CA GLY A 8 -1.10 23.88 13.86
C GLY A 8 -0.87 22.42 14.31
N VAL A 9 -1.60 21.46 13.73
CA VAL A 9 -1.41 20.04 13.99
C VAL A 9 -0.05 19.56 13.48
N ILE A 10 0.33 19.94 12.26
CA ILE A 10 1.65 19.60 11.70
C ILE A 10 2.76 20.19 12.57
N GLU A 11 2.65 21.46 12.96
CA GLU A 11 3.61 22.12 13.86
C GLU A 11 3.72 21.40 15.22
N GLN A 12 2.60 20.94 15.76
CA GLN A 12 2.56 20.17 17.01
C GLN A 12 3.33 18.85 16.87
N VAL A 13 3.11 18.10 15.78
CA VAL A 13 3.81 16.81 15.54
C VAL A 13 5.30 17.05 15.31
N VAL A 14 5.67 18.05 14.52
CA VAL A 14 7.08 18.42 14.30
C VAL A 14 7.78 18.79 15.62
N SER A 15 7.13 19.59 16.45
CA SER A 15 7.65 19.98 17.77
C SER A 15 7.66 18.82 18.76
N GLY A 16 6.80 17.83 18.56
CA GLY A 16 6.69 16.61 19.34
C GLY A 16 7.76 15.55 19.03
N ILE A 17 8.55 15.73 17.98
CA ILE A 17 9.66 14.83 17.66
C ILE A 17 10.63 14.75 18.85
N GLY A 18 11.00 13.53 19.25
CA GLY A 18 11.75 13.27 20.48
C GLY A 18 10.89 12.92 21.69
N ASN A 19 9.56 13.13 21.62
CA ASN A 19 8.58 12.76 22.65
C ASN A 19 7.58 11.74 22.10
N VAL A 20 7.55 10.54 22.69
CA VAL A 20 6.71 9.42 22.23
C VAL A 20 5.20 9.70 22.37
N GLU A 21 4.81 10.54 23.32
CA GLU A 21 3.39 10.72 23.67
C GLU A 21 2.65 11.66 22.73
N HIS A 22 3.36 12.49 21.95
CA HIS A 22 2.76 13.59 21.19
C HIS A 22 3.20 13.65 19.72
N ASN A 23 3.74 12.56 19.19
CA ASN A 23 4.28 12.54 17.83
C ASN A 23 3.32 12.02 16.76
N SER A 24 2.09 11.68 17.10
CA SER A 24 1.10 11.20 16.11
C SER A 24 -0.29 11.77 16.39
N ILE A 25 -0.96 12.24 15.34
CA ILE A 25 -2.28 12.93 15.45
C ILE A 25 -3.17 12.45 14.31
N LEU A 26 -4.46 12.19 14.64
CA LEU A 26 -5.53 11.94 13.68
C LEU A 26 -6.40 13.19 13.54
N VAL A 27 -6.56 13.69 12.33
CA VAL A 27 -7.40 14.84 12.00
C VAL A 27 -8.59 14.37 11.17
N ARG A 28 -9.80 14.51 11.72
CA ARG A 28 -11.05 14.25 11.00
C ARG A 28 -11.63 15.55 10.46
N TYR A 29 -12.00 15.57 9.21
CA TYR A 29 -12.56 16.74 8.55
C TYR A 29 -13.72 16.36 7.61
N SER A 30 -14.65 17.29 7.38
CA SER A 30 -15.86 17.07 6.57
C SER A 30 -15.82 17.74 5.20
N ASN A 31 -14.86 18.62 4.95
CA ASN A 31 -14.72 19.33 3.67
C ASN A 31 -13.50 18.84 2.92
N ASP A 32 -13.62 18.71 1.62
CA ASP A 32 -12.47 18.36 0.79
C ASP A 32 -11.48 19.51 0.70
N PHE A 33 -10.18 19.24 0.89
CA PHE A 33 -9.10 20.19 0.72
C PHE A 33 -7.81 19.46 0.33
N SER A 34 -6.88 20.17 -0.27
CA SER A 34 -5.55 19.63 -0.60
C SER A 34 -4.52 20.03 0.45
N ILE A 35 -3.72 19.07 0.92
CA ILE A 35 -2.62 19.35 1.85
C ILE A 35 -1.47 20.13 1.19
N TRP A 36 -1.40 20.13 -0.12
CA TRP A 36 -0.34 20.80 -0.88
C TRP A 36 -0.42 22.33 -0.80
N ASP A 37 -1.60 22.88 -0.43
CA ASP A 37 -1.80 24.32 -0.26
C ASP A 37 -1.45 24.79 1.16
N LEU A 38 -1.09 23.90 2.09
CA LEU A 38 -0.75 24.23 3.45
C LEU A 38 0.60 24.90 3.60
N GLU A 39 0.68 26.00 4.33
CA GLU A 39 1.92 26.74 4.61
C GLU A 39 2.96 25.85 5.33
N SER A 40 2.54 25.06 6.31
CA SER A 40 3.41 24.15 7.06
C SER A 40 4.04 23.09 6.16
N VAL A 41 3.31 22.55 5.19
CA VAL A 41 3.84 21.58 4.23
C VAL A 41 4.97 22.21 3.42
N ASN A 42 4.76 23.42 2.90
CA ASN A 42 5.79 24.14 2.13
C ASN A 42 6.98 24.53 3.02
N HIS A 43 6.71 24.92 4.27
CA HIS A 43 7.76 25.34 5.22
C HIS A 43 8.68 24.17 5.61
N TYR A 44 8.10 23.01 6.00
CA TYR A 44 8.88 21.89 6.52
C TYR A 44 9.54 21.03 5.43
N LYS A 45 9.05 21.05 4.20
CA LYS A 45 9.62 20.29 3.07
C LYS A 45 11.09 20.60 2.81
N ASP A 46 11.50 21.83 3.08
CA ASP A 46 12.87 22.32 2.84
C ASP A 46 13.75 22.37 4.11
N GLN A 47 13.22 21.93 5.26
CA GLN A 47 14.00 21.93 6.51
C GLN A 47 15.07 20.83 6.52
N SER A 48 16.23 21.20 7.09
CA SER A 48 17.40 20.31 7.08
C SER A 48 17.43 19.29 8.22
N ASP A 49 16.70 19.52 9.31
CA ASP A 49 16.84 18.72 10.54
C ASP A 49 15.87 17.54 10.66
N ILE A 50 14.79 17.55 9.90
CA ILE A 50 13.81 16.47 9.78
C ILE A 50 13.66 16.04 8.34
N PHE A 51 13.27 14.78 8.11
CA PHE A 51 12.77 14.34 6.81
C PHE A 51 11.25 14.45 6.82
N PHE A 52 10.75 15.46 6.12
CA PHE A 52 9.33 15.75 6.05
C PHE A 52 8.74 15.27 4.72
N THR A 53 7.70 14.48 4.78
CA THR A 53 7.01 13.97 3.58
C THR A 53 5.50 14.08 3.74
N CYS A 54 4.82 14.33 2.61
CA CYS A 54 3.37 14.35 2.52
C CYS A 54 2.90 13.40 1.44
N HIS A 55 1.80 12.74 1.70
CA HIS A 55 1.12 11.93 0.70
C HIS A 55 -0.40 12.18 0.78
N GLU A 56 -1.03 12.30 -0.36
CA GLU A 56 -2.48 12.47 -0.49
C GLU A 56 -3.04 11.33 -1.32
N PHE A 57 -3.79 10.45 -0.67
CA PHE A 57 -4.47 9.36 -1.36
C PHE A 57 -5.57 9.89 -2.26
N SER A 58 -5.83 9.19 -3.36
CA SER A 58 -6.78 9.62 -4.38
C SER A 58 -7.76 8.52 -4.76
N TYR A 59 -9.02 8.89 -4.94
CA TYR A 59 -10.06 7.97 -5.45
C TYR A 59 -9.78 7.39 -6.83
N ASN A 60 -9.04 8.14 -7.64
CA ASN A 60 -8.81 7.82 -9.05
C ASN A 60 -7.56 6.99 -9.27
N LYS A 61 -6.87 6.60 -8.19
CA LYS A 61 -5.63 5.85 -8.25
C LYS A 61 -5.72 4.60 -7.39
N ILE A 62 -5.07 3.55 -7.86
CA ILE A 62 -4.82 2.37 -7.05
C ILE A 62 -3.86 2.78 -5.92
N ALA A 63 -4.25 2.57 -4.67
CA ALA A 63 -3.34 2.72 -3.53
C ALA A 63 -2.36 1.54 -3.52
N GLU A 64 -1.06 1.85 -3.54
CA GLU A 64 -0.02 0.82 -3.53
C GLU A 64 0.16 0.20 -2.14
N ALA A 65 0.74 -0.99 -2.12
CA ALA A 65 1.14 -1.62 -0.87
C ALA A 65 2.14 -0.76 -0.11
N TYR A 66 1.87 -0.52 1.15
CA TYR A 66 2.72 0.26 2.06
C TYR A 66 3.05 1.69 1.58
N GLU A 67 2.23 2.25 0.69
CA GLU A 67 2.38 3.63 0.23
C GLU A 67 2.08 4.63 1.38
N PRO A 68 2.87 5.69 1.59
CA PRO A 68 4.10 6.07 0.88
C PRO A 68 5.39 5.55 1.53
N TYR A 69 5.31 4.66 2.52
CA TYR A 69 6.43 4.25 3.36
C TYR A 69 7.61 3.65 2.57
N LEU A 70 7.34 2.80 1.58
CA LEU A 70 8.40 2.21 0.75
C LEU A 70 9.15 3.28 -0.05
N GLY A 71 8.42 4.22 -0.65
CA GLY A 71 9.02 5.34 -1.37
C GLY A 71 9.85 6.24 -0.45
N LEU A 72 9.38 6.50 0.76
CA LEU A 72 10.07 7.23 1.80
C LEU A 72 11.39 6.54 2.20
N ILE A 73 11.34 5.24 2.52
CA ILE A 73 12.51 4.44 2.90
C ILE A 73 13.55 4.47 1.76
N ARG A 74 13.12 4.25 0.51
CA ARG A 74 13.98 4.32 -0.67
C ARG A 74 14.66 5.67 -0.79
N GLN A 75 13.93 6.78 -0.67
CA GLN A 75 14.48 8.13 -0.75
C GLN A 75 15.49 8.41 0.38
N MET A 76 15.16 8.04 1.61
CA MET A 76 16.05 8.22 2.75
C MET A 76 17.32 7.40 2.63
N PHE A 77 17.20 6.13 2.21
CA PHE A 77 18.34 5.26 1.97
C PHE A 77 19.31 5.89 0.97
N HIS A 78 18.84 6.26 -0.22
CA HIS A 78 19.70 6.86 -1.25
C HIS A 78 20.31 8.19 -0.82
N ARG A 79 19.65 8.93 0.07
CA ARG A 79 20.11 10.26 0.49
C ARG A 79 21.08 10.23 1.67
N TYR A 80 20.92 9.28 2.59
CA TYR A 80 21.60 9.32 3.88
C TYR A 80 22.44 8.08 4.19
N CYS A 81 22.26 6.96 3.53
CA CYS A 81 23.07 5.77 3.72
C CYS A 81 24.24 5.73 2.74
N SER A 82 25.43 5.39 3.25
CA SER A 82 26.65 5.27 2.44
C SER A 82 27.02 3.81 2.10
N GLY A 83 26.33 2.84 2.71
CA GLY A 83 26.53 1.40 2.48
C GLY A 83 25.74 0.86 1.29
N THR A 84 25.89 -0.40 1.00
CA THR A 84 25.09 -1.12 -0.01
C THR A 84 23.70 -1.40 0.51
N LEU A 85 22.75 -1.62 -0.41
CA LEU A 85 21.38 -2.01 -0.05
C LEU A 85 21.37 -3.38 0.67
N GLU A 86 22.23 -4.31 0.27
CA GLU A 86 22.39 -5.62 0.89
C GLU A 86 22.80 -5.49 2.36
N GLU A 87 23.83 -4.69 2.66
CA GLU A 87 24.28 -4.40 4.04
C GLU A 87 23.15 -3.76 4.87
N PHE A 88 22.44 -2.79 4.30
CA PHE A 88 21.31 -2.15 4.98
C PHE A 88 20.18 -3.14 5.30
N MET A 89 19.84 -4.02 4.34
CA MET A 89 18.83 -5.05 4.57
C MET A 89 19.29 -6.09 5.60
N GLU A 90 20.58 -6.41 5.67
CA GLU A 90 21.14 -7.28 6.71
C GLU A 90 21.05 -6.63 8.09
N GLU A 91 21.43 -5.37 8.20
CA GLU A 91 21.31 -4.60 9.44
C GLU A 91 19.86 -4.45 9.94
N CYS A 92 18.90 -4.46 9.03
CA CYS A 92 17.47 -4.42 9.34
C CYS A 92 16.82 -5.79 9.51
N ASP A 93 17.60 -6.87 9.47
CA ASP A 93 17.14 -8.27 9.59
C ASP A 93 16.05 -8.63 8.56
N VAL A 94 16.16 -8.09 7.35
CA VAL A 94 15.23 -8.40 6.26
C VAL A 94 15.37 -9.85 5.85
N TYR A 95 14.24 -10.57 5.85
CA TYR A 95 14.21 -11.99 5.51
C TYR A 95 14.73 -12.26 4.10
N LYS A 96 15.64 -13.24 3.96
CA LYS A 96 16.36 -13.49 2.70
C LYS A 96 15.46 -13.69 1.48
N LEU A 97 14.31 -14.37 1.65
CA LEU A 97 13.38 -14.60 0.54
C LEU A 97 12.62 -13.35 0.11
N GLN A 98 12.54 -12.32 0.97
CA GLN A 98 11.90 -11.04 0.66
C GLN A 98 12.88 -10.02 0.07
N ARG A 99 14.20 -10.19 0.23
CA ARG A 99 15.21 -9.25 -0.26
C ARG A 99 15.09 -8.95 -1.75
N PRO A 100 14.89 -9.93 -2.66
CA PRO A 100 14.76 -9.64 -4.09
C PRO A 100 13.59 -8.68 -4.42
N VAL A 101 12.49 -8.73 -3.64
CA VAL A 101 11.35 -7.83 -3.80
C VAL A 101 11.75 -6.40 -3.44
N PHE A 102 12.44 -6.22 -2.31
CA PHE A 102 12.95 -4.91 -1.89
C PHE A 102 14.02 -4.40 -2.85
N GLU A 103 14.97 -5.23 -3.30
CA GLU A 103 16.00 -4.86 -4.27
C GLU A 103 15.37 -4.31 -5.55
N SER A 104 14.45 -5.06 -6.14
CA SER A 104 13.72 -4.63 -7.34
C SER A 104 13.01 -3.30 -7.13
N TYR A 105 12.33 -3.13 -5.99
CA TYR A 105 11.64 -1.88 -5.68
C TYR A 105 12.62 -0.71 -5.47
N PHE A 106 13.72 -0.92 -4.77
CA PHE A 106 14.71 0.14 -4.50
C PHE A 106 15.41 0.59 -5.78
N GLU A 107 15.66 -0.31 -6.73
CA GLU A 107 16.24 0.02 -8.02
C GLU A 107 15.25 0.76 -8.93
N ASN A 108 14.06 0.20 -9.12
CA ASN A 108 13.15 0.60 -10.17
C ASN A 108 11.98 1.48 -9.69
N GLY A 109 11.68 1.51 -8.37
CA GLY A 109 10.48 2.13 -7.80
C GLY A 109 9.22 1.26 -7.92
N PHE A 110 9.35 0.06 -8.44
CA PHE A 110 8.31 -0.97 -8.52
C PHE A 110 8.96 -2.35 -8.57
N CYS A 111 8.18 -3.39 -8.22
CA CYS A 111 8.66 -4.76 -8.31
C CYS A 111 8.56 -5.24 -9.75
N GLU A 112 9.70 -5.62 -10.33
CA GLU A 112 9.70 -6.44 -11.53
C GLU A 112 9.39 -7.89 -11.14
N ARG A 113 8.96 -8.68 -12.14
CA ARG A 113 8.60 -10.09 -11.94
C ARG A 113 9.79 -10.85 -11.36
N THR A 114 9.68 -11.26 -10.11
CA THR A 114 10.65 -12.16 -9.47
C THR A 114 10.12 -13.58 -9.57
N GLU A 115 10.95 -14.53 -9.99
CA GLU A 115 10.55 -15.92 -10.28
C GLU A 115 10.13 -16.73 -9.04
N GLN A 116 10.19 -16.15 -7.82
CA GLN A 116 10.02 -16.89 -6.59
C GLN A 116 9.02 -16.23 -5.63
N ILE A 117 7.72 -16.50 -5.83
CA ILE A 117 6.76 -16.36 -4.75
C ILE A 117 6.26 -17.77 -4.40
N LEU A 118 7.10 -18.54 -3.69
CA LEU A 118 6.66 -19.73 -2.98
C LEU A 118 6.35 -19.30 -1.55
N ILE A 119 5.09 -19.04 -1.25
CA ILE A 119 4.65 -18.63 0.06
C ILE A 119 3.84 -19.76 0.66
N ASP A 120 4.42 -20.47 1.61
CA ASP A 120 3.76 -21.55 2.31
C ASP A 120 2.77 -21.04 3.36
N GLU A 121 3.07 -19.90 3.99
CA GLU A 121 2.28 -19.29 5.06
C GLU A 121 2.15 -17.78 4.86
N VAL A 122 1.14 -17.39 4.11
CA VAL A 122 0.91 -15.98 3.68
C VAL A 122 0.90 -14.99 4.84
N GLU A 123 0.13 -15.28 5.89
CA GLU A 123 0.00 -14.37 7.05
C GLU A 123 1.34 -14.13 7.76
N TYR A 124 2.15 -15.18 7.88
CA TYR A 124 3.47 -15.07 8.48
C TYR A 124 4.45 -14.26 7.63
N GLU A 125 4.40 -14.44 6.32
CA GLU A 125 5.21 -13.64 5.39
C GLU A 125 4.78 -12.19 5.34
N GLN A 126 3.47 -11.91 5.42
CA GLN A 126 2.95 -10.56 5.56
C GLN A 126 3.45 -9.87 6.84
N GLU A 127 3.44 -10.59 7.97
CA GLU A 127 3.94 -10.04 9.23
C GLU A 127 5.46 -9.78 9.16
N ARG A 128 6.23 -10.67 8.56
CA ARG A 128 7.67 -10.45 8.30
C ARG A 128 7.92 -9.24 7.42
N MET A 129 7.14 -9.08 6.35
CA MET A 129 7.24 -7.94 5.44
C MET A 129 7.01 -6.63 6.20
N ARG A 130 5.93 -6.55 6.99
CA ARG A 130 5.63 -5.39 7.83
C ARG A 130 6.77 -5.09 8.82
N ASN A 131 7.28 -6.11 9.50
CA ASN A 131 8.38 -5.95 10.45
C ASN A 131 9.65 -5.45 9.77
N SER A 132 10.00 -5.97 8.58
CA SER A 132 11.13 -5.49 7.79
C SER A 132 10.99 -4.00 7.46
N ILE A 133 9.82 -3.57 7.00
CA ILE A 133 9.55 -2.17 6.64
C ILE A 133 9.64 -1.26 7.88
N VAL A 134 9.03 -1.68 9.00
CA VAL A 134 9.12 -0.95 10.28
C VAL A 134 10.57 -0.79 10.72
N THR A 135 11.36 -1.87 10.70
CA THR A 135 12.76 -1.85 11.14
C THR A 135 13.61 -0.95 10.24
N MET A 136 13.43 -1.02 8.91
CA MET A 136 14.11 -0.12 7.97
C MET A 136 13.79 1.34 8.25
N LEU A 137 12.50 1.67 8.46
CA LEU A 137 12.10 3.05 8.75
C LEU A 137 12.61 3.53 10.11
N GLN A 138 12.60 2.68 11.13
CA GLN A 138 13.16 2.99 12.44
C GLN A 138 14.65 3.29 12.34
N LYS A 139 15.42 2.44 11.66
CA LYS A 139 16.86 2.61 11.44
C LYS A 139 17.17 3.94 10.75
N LEU A 140 16.43 4.27 9.69
CA LEU A 140 16.59 5.54 8.98
C LEU A 140 16.17 6.74 9.84
N SER A 141 15.16 6.60 10.68
CA SER A 141 14.72 7.65 11.60
C SER A 141 15.73 7.96 12.71
N GLU A 142 16.65 7.05 13.03
CA GLU A 142 17.78 7.30 13.91
C GLU A 142 18.83 8.21 13.28
N ILE A 143 19.00 8.11 11.95
CA ILE A 143 19.89 9.00 11.18
C ILE A 143 19.25 10.38 11.06
N ARG A 144 17.96 10.42 10.76
CA ARG A 144 17.19 11.65 10.62
C ARG A 144 15.73 11.43 11.01
N PRO A 145 15.21 12.22 11.98
CA PRO A 145 13.81 12.14 12.35
C PRO A 145 12.88 12.35 11.15
N VAL A 146 11.74 11.65 11.15
CA VAL A 146 10.79 11.61 10.03
C VAL A 146 9.44 12.14 10.48
N VAL A 147 8.83 13.02 9.68
CA VAL A 147 7.42 13.40 9.83
C VAL A 147 6.67 13.06 8.54
N ILE A 148 5.61 12.30 8.69
CA ILE A 148 4.79 11.78 7.60
C ILE A 148 3.38 12.34 7.73
N VAL A 149 2.92 13.06 6.72
CA VAL A 149 1.54 13.58 6.64
C VAL A 149 0.79 12.78 5.59
N LEU A 150 -0.23 12.05 6.02
CA LEU A 150 -1.07 11.19 5.18
C LEU A 150 -2.48 11.79 5.11
N ASN A 151 -2.87 12.32 3.96
CA ASN A 151 -4.20 12.90 3.76
C ASN A 151 -5.12 11.95 2.99
N ARG A 152 -6.43 12.00 3.27
CA ARG A 152 -7.41 11.04 2.77
C ARG A 152 -7.02 9.59 3.09
N PHE A 153 -6.54 9.39 4.31
CA PHE A 153 -5.97 8.11 4.73
C PHE A 153 -6.97 6.94 4.68
N GLN A 154 -8.27 7.21 4.73
CA GLN A 154 -9.33 6.21 4.51
C GLN A 154 -9.26 5.52 3.13
N LEU A 155 -8.49 6.07 2.19
CA LEU A 155 -8.26 5.49 0.85
C LEU A 155 -6.94 4.72 0.74
N ALA A 156 -6.19 4.61 1.83
CA ALA A 156 -4.96 3.85 1.86
C ALA A 156 -5.22 2.35 1.64
N SER A 157 -4.22 1.63 1.16
CA SER A 157 -4.29 0.17 1.07
C SER A 157 -4.36 -0.47 2.45
N LYS A 158 -4.89 -1.70 2.53
CA LYS A 158 -4.96 -2.47 3.78
C LYS A 158 -3.57 -2.61 4.42
N SER A 159 -2.57 -2.98 3.65
CA SER A 159 -1.19 -3.10 4.11
C SER A 159 -0.61 -1.79 4.66
N THR A 160 -0.96 -0.64 4.06
CA THR A 160 -0.58 0.68 4.56
C THR A 160 -1.23 0.98 5.91
N MET A 161 -2.51 0.64 6.08
CA MET A 161 -3.21 0.80 7.37
C MET A 161 -2.59 -0.09 8.45
N GLN A 162 -2.31 -1.36 8.14
CA GLN A 162 -1.65 -2.29 9.06
C GLN A 162 -0.26 -1.80 9.49
N LEU A 163 0.54 -1.32 8.52
CA LEU A 163 1.86 -0.77 8.81
C LEU A 163 1.78 0.48 9.68
N THR A 164 0.84 1.39 9.37
CA THR A 164 0.61 2.60 10.16
C THR A 164 0.22 2.26 11.61
N ASN A 165 -0.73 1.33 11.80
CA ASN A 165 -1.09 0.86 13.13
C ASN A 165 0.13 0.28 13.89
N ARG A 166 0.96 -0.52 13.22
CA ARG A 166 2.18 -1.06 13.79
C ARG A 166 3.16 0.04 14.23
N LEU A 167 3.36 1.06 13.39
CA LEU A 167 4.21 2.21 13.72
C LEU A 167 3.69 2.99 14.93
N LEU A 168 2.38 3.20 15.02
CA LEU A 168 1.75 3.85 16.18
C LEU A 168 1.99 3.06 17.47
N GLN A 169 2.01 1.73 17.40
CA GLN A 169 2.26 0.86 18.57
C GLN A 169 3.73 0.82 19.00
N THR A 170 4.69 1.02 18.08
CA THR A 170 6.14 0.89 18.39
C THR A 170 6.72 2.00 19.24
N LYS A 171 5.98 3.07 19.53
CA LYS A 171 6.42 4.19 20.37
C LYS A 171 7.77 4.79 19.96
N ASN A 172 8.00 4.92 18.64
CA ASN A 172 9.23 5.52 18.13
C ASN A 172 9.18 7.04 18.27
N LYS A 173 10.13 7.63 19.01
CA LYS A 173 10.22 9.07 19.26
C LYS A 173 10.67 9.90 18.05
N ASN A 174 11.28 9.25 17.06
CA ASN A 174 11.84 9.91 15.86
C ASN A 174 10.90 9.85 14.66
N ILE A 175 9.71 9.24 14.80
CA ILE A 175 8.72 9.14 13.72
C ILE A 175 7.46 9.87 14.17
N GLY A 176 7.10 10.93 13.43
CA GLY A 176 5.86 11.66 13.62
C GLY A 176 4.87 11.34 12.50
N ILE A 177 3.58 11.13 12.84
CA ILE A 177 2.55 10.78 11.87
C ILE A 177 1.33 11.68 12.03
N VAL A 178 0.92 12.33 10.94
CA VAL A 178 -0.35 13.05 10.85
C VAL A 178 -1.26 12.29 9.90
N LEU A 179 -2.39 11.81 10.41
CA LEU A 179 -3.42 11.15 9.61
C LEU A 179 -4.57 12.12 9.37
N GLY A 180 -4.81 12.49 8.12
CA GLY A 180 -5.95 13.27 7.69
C GLY A 180 -7.03 12.38 7.09
N VAL A 181 -8.26 12.48 7.59
CA VAL A 181 -9.37 11.63 7.18
C VAL A 181 -10.59 12.46 6.85
N ASN A 182 -11.18 12.22 5.70
CA ASN A 182 -12.45 12.81 5.34
C ASN A 182 -13.60 11.91 5.81
N ASP A 183 -14.36 12.37 6.80
CA ASP A 183 -15.46 11.61 7.42
C ASP A 183 -16.65 11.33 6.47
N VAL A 184 -16.68 11.97 5.29
CA VAL A 184 -17.77 11.80 4.32
C VAL A 184 -17.61 10.50 3.50
N GLN A 185 -16.46 9.86 3.59
CA GLN A 185 -16.09 8.79 2.67
C GLN A 185 -16.01 7.44 3.38
N SER A 186 -16.54 6.40 2.73
CA SER A 186 -16.52 5.05 3.27
C SER A 186 -15.15 4.37 3.10
N ILE A 187 -14.78 3.58 4.09
CA ILE A 187 -13.62 2.70 4.05
C ILE A 187 -14.05 1.38 3.41
N PRO A 188 -13.21 0.75 2.57
CA PRO A 188 -13.49 -0.58 2.05
C PRO A 188 -13.72 -1.60 3.17
N GLU A 189 -14.70 -2.50 3.01
CA GLU A 189 -15.09 -3.47 4.04
C GLU A 189 -13.90 -4.32 4.53
N PHE A 190 -13.02 -4.72 3.61
CA PHE A 190 -11.84 -5.55 3.93
C PHE A 190 -10.77 -4.82 4.76
N ALA A 191 -10.88 -3.51 4.95
CA ALA A 191 -9.95 -2.67 5.72
C ALA A 191 -10.59 -2.09 7.01
N HIS A 192 -11.85 -2.45 7.34
CA HIS A 192 -12.53 -1.92 8.51
C HIS A 192 -11.83 -2.28 9.82
N GLU A 193 -11.36 -3.51 9.96
CA GLU A 193 -10.68 -3.97 11.18
C GLU A 193 -9.41 -3.16 11.46
N GLU A 194 -8.58 -2.94 10.44
CA GLU A 194 -7.35 -2.15 10.55
C GLU A 194 -7.65 -0.68 10.87
N TRP A 195 -8.71 -0.16 10.27
CA TRP A 195 -9.15 1.20 10.51
C TRP A 195 -9.64 1.39 11.95
N ASP A 196 -10.47 0.49 12.43
CA ASP A 196 -11.00 0.53 13.80
C ASP A 196 -9.87 0.44 14.83
N ALA A 197 -8.88 -0.42 14.61
CA ALA A 197 -7.69 -0.55 15.46
C ALA A 197 -6.86 0.76 15.48
N ILE A 198 -6.76 1.49 14.38
CA ILE A 198 -6.10 2.81 14.33
C ILE A 198 -6.90 3.83 15.12
N CYS A 199 -8.22 3.88 14.93
CA CYS A 199 -9.10 4.79 15.65
C CYS A 199 -9.03 4.58 17.17
N GLU A 200 -9.15 3.34 17.63
CA GLU A 200 -8.99 2.98 19.05
C GLU A 200 -7.64 3.42 19.60
N SER A 201 -6.54 3.11 18.89
CA SER A 201 -5.19 3.51 19.29
C SER A 201 -5.02 5.02 19.41
N MET A 202 -5.71 5.82 18.59
CA MET A 202 -5.64 7.28 18.62
C MET A 202 -6.58 7.89 19.67
N ASP A 203 -7.77 7.33 19.87
CA ASP A 203 -8.73 7.77 20.88
C ASP A 203 -8.18 7.55 22.30
N ASP A 204 -7.56 6.42 22.57
CA ASP A 204 -6.91 6.10 23.84
C ASP A 204 -5.83 7.13 24.24
N ARG A 205 -5.22 7.79 23.26
CA ARG A 205 -4.19 8.81 23.44
C ARG A 205 -4.73 10.24 23.48
N ASN A 206 -6.04 10.44 23.28
CA ASN A 206 -6.68 11.76 23.10
C ASN A 206 -6.03 12.58 21.96
N MET A 207 -5.62 11.92 20.88
CA MET A 207 -4.94 12.53 19.74
C MET A 207 -5.82 12.67 18.50
N VAL A 208 -7.14 12.77 18.71
CA VAL A 208 -8.12 12.95 17.63
C VAL A 208 -8.63 14.40 17.62
N TYR A 209 -8.49 15.06 16.48
CA TYR A 209 -8.96 16.41 16.25
C TYR A 209 -10.08 16.41 15.21
N HIS A 210 -11.18 17.08 15.50
CA HIS A 210 -12.30 17.26 14.57
C HIS A 210 -12.31 18.67 14.01
N ILE A 211 -12.28 18.80 12.69
CA ILE A 211 -12.33 20.09 11.99
C ILE A 211 -13.57 20.14 11.10
N GLY A 212 -14.49 21.04 11.39
CA GLY A 212 -15.70 21.28 10.59
C GLY A 212 -16.97 20.77 11.23
N ASN A 213 -18.12 21.16 10.65
CA ASN A 213 -19.44 20.69 11.10
C ASN A 213 -19.74 19.35 10.43
N ALA A 214 -19.98 18.34 11.22
CA ALA A 214 -20.54 17.07 10.77
C ALA A 214 -21.90 17.35 10.11
N GLY A 215 -21.99 17.25 8.80
CA GLY A 215 -23.28 17.35 8.16
C GLY A 215 -23.33 17.90 6.74
N ARG A 216 -22.70 17.24 5.81
CA ARG A 216 -23.23 17.03 4.45
C ARG A 216 -22.65 15.73 3.94
N ASN A 217 -23.50 14.71 3.82
CA ASN A 217 -23.23 13.57 2.99
C ASN A 217 -23.06 14.09 1.54
N MET A 218 -21.83 14.32 1.11
CA MET A 218 -21.54 14.32 -0.30
C MET A 218 -21.52 12.84 -0.66
N GLU A 219 -22.47 12.43 -1.50
CA GLU A 219 -22.33 11.14 -2.18
C GLU A 219 -20.94 11.16 -2.83
N PRO A 220 -20.11 10.14 -2.60
CA PRO A 220 -18.83 10.05 -3.30
C PRO A 220 -19.19 10.10 -4.79
N ASP A 221 -18.65 11.09 -5.51
CA ASP A 221 -18.62 10.99 -6.96
C ASP A 221 -18.04 9.59 -7.25
N VAL A 222 -18.83 8.77 -7.95
CA VAL A 222 -18.40 7.44 -8.39
C VAL A 222 -17.35 7.70 -9.47
N MET A 223 -16.18 8.08 -9.00
CA MET A 223 -15.07 8.44 -9.87
C MET A 223 -14.49 7.19 -10.52
N ASP A 224 -14.21 7.34 -11.76
CA ASP A 224 -13.80 6.30 -12.69
C ASP A 224 -12.35 5.88 -12.38
N TYR A 225 -12.17 4.92 -11.48
CA TYR A 225 -10.88 4.26 -11.19
C TYR A 225 -10.20 3.65 -12.43
N TYR A 226 -10.85 3.69 -13.55
CA TYR A 226 -10.61 2.84 -14.69
C TYR A 226 -9.51 3.36 -15.61
N SER A 227 -9.24 4.66 -15.61
CA SER A 227 -8.11 5.21 -16.36
C SER A 227 -6.76 4.72 -15.81
N ASP A 228 -6.69 4.41 -14.50
CA ASP A 228 -5.47 3.90 -13.90
C ASP A 228 -5.20 2.44 -14.33
N TYR A 229 -6.25 1.63 -14.52
CA TYR A 229 -6.10 0.23 -14.96
C TYR A 229 -5.60 0.07 -16.42
N GLU A 230 -5.86 1.04 -17.26
CA GLU A 230 -5.37 1.02 -18.65
C GLU A 230 -3.90 1.44 -18.75
N SER A 231 -3.39 2.13 -17.75
CA SER A 231 -2.02 2.64 -17.73
C SER A 231 -1.01 1.56 -17.35
N ASP A 232 0.22 1.72 -17.79
CA ASP A 232 1.33 0.87 -17.32
C ASP A 232 1.62 1.13 -15.83
N ASP A 233 1.32 2.32 -15.34
CA ASP A 233 1.45 2.68 -13.93
C ASP A 233 0.45 1.90 -13.05
N GLY A 234 -0.80 1.81 -13.48
CA GLY A 234 -1.81 1.02 -12.77
C GLY A 234 -1.44 -0.47 -12.69
N TYR A 235 -0.91 -1.05 -13.77
CA TYR A 235 -0.40 -2.42 -13.73
C TYR A 235 0.77 -2.58 -12.74
N ARG A 236 1.72 -1.63 -12.72
CA ARG A 236 2.84 -1.66 -11.76
C ARG A 236 2.36 -1.62 -10.32
N LYS A 237 1.35 -0.80 -10.02
CA LYS A 237 0.75 -0.73 -8.69
C LYS A 237 0.07 -2.03 -8.27
N LEU A 238 -0.71 -2.64 -9.18
CA LEU A 238 -1.29 -3.98 -8.94
C LEU A 238 -0.21 -5.02 -8.69
N ASN A 239 0.85 -4.99 -9.48
CA ASN A 239 2.00 -5.87 -9.30
C ASN A 239 2.68 -5.64 -7.93
N ASN A 240 2.87 -4.39 -7.50
CA ASN A 240 3.38 -4.06 -6.18
C ASN A 240 2.49 -4.61 -5.06
N LEU A 241 1.16 -4.49 -5.17
CA LEU A 241 0.24 -5.09 -4.20
C LEU A 241 0.49 -6.59 -4.04
N VAL A 242 0.67 -7.30 -5.15
CA VAL A 242 0.91 -8.75 -5.13
C VAL A 242 2.27 -9.10 -4.53
N TYR A 243 3.35 -8.45 -4.96
CA TYR A 243 4.70 -8.77 -4.47
C TYR A 243 4.95 -8.32 -3.03
N PHE A 244 4.26 -7.29 -2.57
CA PHE A 244 4.26 -6.87 -1.17
C PHE A 244 3.12 -7.50 -0.35
N LEU A 245 2.48 -8.53 -0.89
CA LEU A 245 1.54 -9.42 -0.19
C LEU A 245 0.24 -8.75 0.29
N ASP A 246 -0.19 -7.64 -0.34
CA ASP A 246 -1.50 -7.04 -0.09
C ASP A 246 -2.56 -7.67 -1.00
N PHE A 247 -2.84 -8.94 -0.77
CA PHE A 247 -3.69 -9.74 -1.65
C PHE A 247 -5.16 -9.30 -1.61
N ASP A 248 -5.67 -8.85 -0.47
CA ASP A 248 -7.06 -8.40 -0.36
C ASP A 248 -7.29 -7.16 -1.22
N GLN A 249 -6.35 -6.21 -1.17
CA GLN A 249 -6.38 -5.01 -2.01
C GLN A 249 -6.21 -5.35 -3.50
N ALA A 250 -5.27 -6.26 -3.81
CA ALA A 250 -5.04 -6.72 -5.18
C ALA A 250 -6.28 -7.41 -5.75
N ASP A 251 -6.87 -8.35 -4.99
CA ASP A 251 -8.07 -9.08 -5.40
C ASP A 251 -9.28 -8.17 -5.63
N HIS A 252 -9.45 -7.18 -4.75
CA HIS A 252 -10.51 -6.18 -4.89
C HIS A 252 -10.42 -5.43 -6.22
N HIS A 253 -9.22 -4.97 -6.61
CA HIS A 253 -9.03 -4.27 -7.87
C HIS A 253 -9.14 -5.19 -9.08
N LEU A 254 -8.49 -6.36 -9.04
CA LEU A 254 -8.53 -7.34 -10.12
C LEU A 254 -9.97 -7.82 -10.40
N SER A 255 -10.74 -8.11 -9.36
CA SER A 255 -12.15 -8.50 -9.48
C SER A 255 -13.02 -7.39 -10.08
N LYS A 256 -12.76 -6.13 -9.75
CA LYS A 256 -13.44 -4.98 -10.37
C LYS A 256 -13.14 -4.86 -11.86
N ILE A 257 -11.88 -5.00 -12.26
CA ILE A 257 -11.46 -4.93 -13.67
C ILE A 257 -12.13 -6.06 -14.46
N GLU A 258 -12.03 -7.29 -13.95
CA GLU A 258 -12.61 -8.45 -14.59
C GLU A 258 -14.13 -8.31 -14.79
N ARG A 259 -14.84 -7.88 -13.75
CA ARG A 259 -16.28 -7.60 -13.83
C ARG A 259 -16.60 -6.61 -14.94
N ARG A 260 -15.81 -5.56 -15.12
CA ARG A 260 -16.03 -4.58 -16.17
C ARG A 260 -15.75 -5.13 -17.57
N ILE A 261 -14.70 -5.92 -17.71
CA ILE A 261 -14.41 -6.61 -18.98
C ILE A 261 -15.60 -7.51 -19.35
N LYS A 262 -16.15 -8.26 -18.39
CA LYS A 262 -17.24 -9.20 -18.64
C LYS A 262 -18.61 -8.54 -18.87
N PHE A 263 -18.91 -7.44 -18.18
CA PHE A 263 -20.29 -6.90 -18.13
C PHE A 263 -20.47 -5.49 -18.67
N ASP A 264 -19.43 -4.65 -18.64
CA ASP A 264 -19.54 -3.23 -19.02
C ASP A 264 -18.92 -2.92 -20.40
N ASN A 265 -18.58 -3.95 -21.19
CA ASN A 265 -17.88 -3.82 -22.48
C ASN A 265 -16.58 -3.00 -22.39
N PHE A 266 -15.92 -3.01 -21.23
CA PHE A 266 -14.62 -2.39 -21.05
C PHE A 266 -13.58 -3.17 -21.85
N THR A 267 -12.88 -2.50 -22.77
CA THR A 267 -11.92 -3.14 -23.66
C THR A 267 -10.50 -2.76 -23.23
N ILE A 268 -9.67 -3.76 -23.01
CA ILE A 268 -8.23 -3.61 -22.79
C ILE A 268 -7.48 -4.43 -23.84
N SER A 269 -6.20 -4.13 -24.04
CA SER A 269 -5.39 -4.95 -24.96
C SER A 269 -5.26 -6.38 -24.45
N GLU A 270 -5.22 -7.35 -25.36
CA GLU A 270 -5.05 -8.78 -25.00
C GLU A 270 -3.83 -9.01 -24.12
N LYS A 271 -2.72 -8.33 -24.40
CA LYS A 271 -1.51 -8.39 -23.59
C LYS A 271 -1.76 -7.95 -22.13
N LYS A 272 -2.47 -6.84 -21.91
CA LYS A 272 -2.80 -6.38 -20.55
C LYS A 272 -3.79 -7.32 -19.88
N HIS A 273 -4.79 -7.80 -20.62
CA HIS A 273 -5.73 -8.78 -20.09
C HIS A 273 -5.02 -10.05 -19.62
N TYR A 274 -4.10 -10.57 -20.44
CA TYR A 274 -3.25 -11.69 -20.09
C TYR A 274 -2.46 -11.44 -18.80
N GLN A 275 -1.81 -10.28 -18.67
CA GLN A 275 -1.04 -9.91 -17.48
C GLN A 275 -1.93 -9.82 -16.22
N LEU A 276 -3.14 -9.26 -16.32
CA LEU A 276 -4.08 -9.16 -15.21
C LEU A 276 -4.59 -10.53 -14.77
N LEU A 277 -4.91 -11.42 -15.71
CA LEU A 277 -5.30 -12.80 -15.39
C LEU A 277 -4.20 -13.57 -14.68
N LEU A 278 -2.93 -13.39 -15.08
CA LEU A 278 -1.81 -14.00 -14.35
C LEU A 278 -1.73 -13.51 -12.90
N LEU A 279 -1.90 -12.21 -12.65
CA LEU A 279 -1.94 -11.68 -11.30
C LEU A 279 -3.15 -12.22 -10.52
N GLN A 280 -4.32 -12.33 -11.16
CA GLN A 280 -5.52 -12.88 -10.54
C GLN A 280 -5.33 -14.33 -10.12
N ILE A 281 -4.77 -15.17 -11.01
CA ILE A 281 -4.47 -16.57 -10.70
C ILE A 281 -3.53 -16.66 -9.50
N MET A 282 -2.44 -15.88 -9.52
CA MET A 282 -1.45 -15.87 -8.45
C MET A 282 -2.08 -15.48 -7.10
N VAL A 283 -2.86 -14.40 -7.06
CA VAL A 283 -3.56 -13.95 -5.85
C VAL A 283 -4.54 -15.02 -5.36
N SER A 284 -5.36 -15.58 -6.27
CA SER A 284 -6.36 -16.59 -5.90
C SER A 284 -5.73 -17.86 -5.35
N VAL A 285 -4.61 -18.34 -5.95
CA VAL A 285 -3.89 -19.50 -5.42
C VAL A 285 -3.30 -19.24 -4.03
N LEU A 286 -2.71 -18.06 -3.82
CA LEU A 286 -2.10 -17.68 -2.54
C LEU A 286 -3.15 -17.46 -1.43
N GLN A 287 -4.35 -17.00 -1.80
CA GLN A 287 -5.51 -16.90 -0.89
C GLN A 287 -6.27 -18.24 -0.75
N ARG A 288 -5.84 -19.29 -1.46
CA ARG A 288 -6.48 -20.62 -1.50
C ARG A 288 -7.91 -20.61 -2.08
N ASP A 289 -8.24 -19.62 -2.89
CA ASP A 289 -9.46 -19.63 -3.72
C ASP A 289 -9.18 -20.34 -5.05
N ILE A 290 -9.08 -21.66 -4.96
CA ILE A 290 -8.70 -22.49 -6.10
C ILE A 290 -9.79 -22.50 -7.18
N ALA A 291 -11.04 -22.34 -6.83
CA ALA A 291 -12.13 -22.27 -7.81
C ALA A 291 -11.96 -21.06 -8.74
N LYS A 292 -11.69 -19.89 -8.15
CA LYS A 292 -11.43 -18.66 -8.89
C LYS A 292 -10.13 -18.74 -9.71
N ALA A 293 -9.08 -19.36 -9.14
CA ALA A 293 -7.84 -19.58 -9.86
C ALA A 293 -8.05 -20.40 -11.15
N LEU A 294 -8.82 -21.50 -11.08
CA LEU A 294 -9.11 -22.35 -12.24
C LEU A 294 -9.97 -21.61 -13.28
N GLU A 295 -10.99 -20.85 -12.86
CA GLU A 295 -11.78 -20.02 -13.78
C GLU A 295 -10.88 -19.03 -14.54
N SER A 296 -9.98 -18.35 -13.84
CA SER A 296 -9.04 -17.42 -14.46
C SER A 296 -8.02 -18.13 -15.37
N CYS A 297 -7.64 -19.39 -15.07
CA CYS A 297 -6.82 -20.20 -15.95
C CYS A 297 -7.56 -20.54 -17.27
N GLU A 298 -8.84 -20.90 -17.20
CA GLU A 298 -9.65 -21.16 -18.41
C GLU A 298 -9.79 -19.91 -19.27
N ASP A 299 -9.92 -18.72 -18.68
CA ASP A 299 -9.94 -17.45 -19.41
C ASP A 299 -8.58 -17.11 -20.00
N LEU A 300 -7.48 -17.42 -19.30
CA LEU A 300 -6.13 -17.25 -19.80
C LEU A 300 -5.84 -18.16 -21.01
N GLU A 301 -6.34 -19.40 -21.00
CA GLU A 301 -6.15 -20.35 -22.09
C GLU A 301 -6.72 -19.82 -23.43
N LYS A 302 -7.83 -19.08 -23.35
CA LYS A 302 -8.45 -18.45 -24.54
C LYS A 302 -7.58 -17.37 -25.20
N LEU A 303 -6.61 -16.82 -24.45
CA LEU A 303 -5.70 -15.75 -24.90
C LEU A 303 -4.30 -16.29 -25.31
N GLN A 304 -4.05 -17.60 -25.18
CA GLN A 304 -2.71 -18.20 -25.27
C GLN A 304 -2.04 -18.16 -26.64
N ASP A 305 -2.72 -17.87 -27.71
CA ASP A 305 -2.15 -17.98 -29.08
C ASP A 305 -0.97 -17.01 -29.36
N GLN A 306 -0.53 -16.21 -28.36
CA GLN A 306 0.37 -15.08 -28.64
C GLN A 306 1.76 -15.11 -28.01
N GLU A 307 2.06 -15.86 -26.92
CA GLU A 307 3.41 -15.82 -26.34
C GLU A 307 3.85 -17.15 -25.70
N LYS A 308 5.06 -17.63 -26.06
CA LYS A 308 5.66 -18.87 -25.49
C LYS A 308 5.89 -18.82 -23.99
N GLU A 309 6.13 -17.65 -23.41
CA GLU A 309 6.26 -17.47 -21.96
C GLU A 309 4.94 -17.70 -21.22
N GLY A 310 3.82 -17.39 -21.86
CA GLY A 310 2.50 -17.59 -21.31
C GLY A 310 2.19 -19.04 -20.98
N ALA A 311 2.58 -19.96 -21.84
CA ALA A 311 2.34 -21.39 -21.63
C ALA A 311 3.05 -21.93 -20.37
N PHE A 312 4.24 -21.42 -20.05
CA PHE A 312 4.96 -21.82 -18.83
C PHE A 312 4.19 -21.42 -17.56
N TYR A 313 3.77 -20.16 -17.47
CA TYR A 313 3.06 -19.65 -16.29
C TYR A 313 1.68 -20.27 -16.13
N TYR A 314 0.95 -20.48 -17.23
CA TYR A 314 -0.30 -21.21 -17.23
C TYR A 314 -0.12 -22.62 -16.64
N ASN A 315 0.81 -23.41 -17.20
CA ASN A 315 1.04 -24.77 -16.73
C ASN A 315 1.52 -24.81 -15.27
N PHE A 316 2.36 -23.86 -14.87
CA PHE A 316 2.84 -23.75 -13.49
C PHE A 316 1.67 -23.52 -12.51
N TRP A 317 0.81 -22.54 -12.81
CA TRP A 317 -0.29 -22.20 -11.91
C TRP A 317 -1.42 -23.24 -11.95
N MET A 318 -1.68 -23.86 -13.09
CA MET A 318 -2.59 -25.00 -13.19
C MET A 318 -2.11 -26.16 -12.35
N ALA A 319 -0.84 -26.55 -12.49
CA ALA A 319 -0.25 -27.63 -11.69
C ALA A 319 -0.30 -27.30 -10.19
N THR A 320 -0.03 -26.05 -9.80
CA THR A 320 -0.11 -25.60 -8.42
C THR A 320 -1.54 -25.69 -7.90
N SER A 321 -2.54 -25.26 -8.69
CA SER A 321 -3.95 -25.34 -8.33
C SER A 321 -4.43 -26.78 -8.14
N TYR A 322 -4.07 -27.68 -9.06
CA TYR A 322 -4.39 -29.10 -8.94
C TYR A 322 -3.69 -29.78 -7.76
N MET A 323 -2.46 -29.38 -7.45
CA MET A 323 -1.76 -29.85 -6.26
C MET A 323 -2.51 -29.48 -4.97
N TYR A 324 -3.00 -28.24 -4.84
CA TYR A 324 -3.81 -27.82 -3.70
C TYR A 324 -5.16 -28.55 -3.61
N LEU A 325 -5.74 -28.94 -4.74
CA LEU A 325 -6.96 -29.77 -4.78
C LEU A 325 -6.71 -31.25 -4.49
N GLY A 326 -5.44 -31.68 -4.36
CA GLY A 326 -5.08 -33.08 -4.21
C GLY A 326 -5.25 -33.91 -5.49
N LYS A 327 -5.36 -33.28 -6.65
CA LYS A 327 -5.52 -33.91 -7.97
C LYS A 327 -4.15 -34.02 -8.66
N LEU A 328 -3.29 -34.90 -8.17
CA LEU A 328 -1.91 -35.03 -8.63
C LEU A 328 -1.77 -35.76 -9.97
N GLU A 329 -2.84 -36.35 -10.51
CA GLU A 329 -2.83 -37.13 -11.76
C GLU A 329 -3.37 -36.34 -12.97
N GLU A 330 -3.91 -35.15 -12.77
CA GLU A 330 -4.38 -34.23 -13.80
C GLU A 330 -3.35 -33.14 -14.10
#